data_f70766b499cbf92e8ae646c5f1a0197f
#
_entry.id   f70766b499cbf92e8ae646c5f1a0197f
#
_cell.length_a   1.000
_cell.length_b   1.000
_cell.length_c   1.000
_cell.angle_alpha   90.00
_cell.angle_beta   90.00
_cell.angle_gamma   90.00
#
_symmetry.space_group_name_H-M   'P 1'
#
loop_
_entity.id
_entity.type
_entity.pdbx_description
1 polymer ?
#
loop_
_entity_poly.entity_id
_entity_poly.type
_entity_poly.pdbx_seq_one_letter_code
_entity_poly.pdbx_strand_id
1 'polypeptide(L)'
;MSSFEELVRECDRLWLNCRCTRLRLTPVKKQVQKENRRKAVELKADWETFLQHAADNLEDAGWKTEMDRRVLALLRSESVLNFAVLKPAVQEEFLSITKQFVRDAMCFDTALELDDIMQAMRNVWIILLLECMLERKLCYHKAIFAYSMLYPYTDNFLDDPAIDRQRKKVFNSWLSERLKGEQRPMDADLYRQVDALVSMIEDTFPRQQFPDVYDALLRIQEGQILSVQQDSRLCEEEIRRISIYKGGASVLADGY
;
A
#
# COMPACT_ATOMS: atom_id res chain seq x y z
N MET A 1 24.23 -8.76 -7.37
CA MET A 1 23.21 -7.68 -7.27
C MET A 1 23.83 -6.50 -6.55
N SER A 2 23.52 -5.28 -6.98
CA SER A 2 23.93 -4.04 -6.28
C SER A 2 23.32 -4.01 -4.88
N SER A 3 24.08 -3.55 -3.87
CA SER A 3 23.51 -3.41 -2.53
C SER A 3 22.45 -2.30 -2.52
N PHE A 4 21.47 -2.36 -1.59
CA PHE A 4 20.46 -1.30 -1.46
C PHE A 4 21.10 0.08 -1.24
N GLU A 5 22.19 0.13 -0.46
CA GLU A 5 22.95 1.35 -0.23
C GLU A 5 23.61 1.91 -1.51
N GLU A 6 24.00 1.04 -2.45
CA GLU A 6 24.49 1.48 -3.76
C GLU A 6 23.35 2.06 -4.60
N LEU A 7 22.15 1.48 -4.57
CA LEU A 7 20.97 2.02 -5.23
C LEU A 7 20.59 3.39 -4.66
N VAL A 8 20.60 3.55 -3.33
CA VAL A 8 20.34 4.84 -2.66
C VAL A 8 21.36 5.90 -3.13
N ARG A 9 22.66 5.56 -3.13
CA ARG A 9 23.70 6.48 -3.61
C ARG A 9 23.54 6.84 -5.08
N GLU A 10 23.17 5.88 -5.91
CA GLU A 10 22.91 6.14 -7.32
C GLU A 10 21.69 7.04 -7.54
N CYS A 11 20.60 6.84 -6.80
CA CYS A 11 19.44 7.73 -6.81
C CYS A 11 19.82 9.15 -6.38
N ASP A 12 20.62 9.31 -5.33
CA ASP A 12 21.15 10.60 -4.90
C ASP A 12 21.99 11.26 -6.00
N ARG A 13 22.90 10.50 -6.61
CA ARG A 13 23.74 10.97 -7.70
C ARG A 13 22.92 11.44 -8.90
N LEU A 14 21.90 10.66 -9.28
CA LEU A 14 21.01 11.01 -10.38
C LEU A 14 20.20 12.28 -10.06
N TRP A 15 19.67 12.38 -8.85
CA TRP A 15 18.94 13.57 -8.42
C TRP A 15 19.79 14.84 -8.46
N LEU A 16 21.01 14.79 -7.89
CA LEU A 16 21.92 15.92 -7.84
C LEU A 16 22.43 16.33 -9.23
N ASN A 17 22.54 15.38 -10.16
CA ASN A 17 22.99 15.63 -11.54
C ASN A 17 21.84 15.91 -12.52
N CYS A 18 20.58 15.75 -12.10
CA CYS A 18 19.44 16.12 -12.92
C CYS A 18 19.44 17.62 -13.20
N ARG A 19 19.52 17.98 -14.47
CA ARG A 19 19.26 19.35 -14.89
C ARG A 19 17.79 19.66 -14.63
N CYS A 20 17.53 20.71 -13.89
CA CYS A 20 16.17 21.21 -13.63
C CYS A 20 15.54 21.73 -14.94
N THR A 21 15.10 20.83 -15.79
CA THR A 21 14.24 21.20 -16.93
C THR A 21 12.84 21.38 -16.37
N ARG A 22 12.30 22.58 -16.51
CA ARG A 22 10.89 22.83 -16.16
C ARG A 22 10.03 21.81 -16.92
N LEU A 23 9.43 20.88 -16.18
CA LEU A 23 8.39 20.01 -16.72
C LEU A 23 7.29 20.91 -17.32
N ARG A 24 7.16 20.90 -18.65
CA ARG A 24 6.04 21.56 -19.33
C ARG A 24 4.82 20.65 -19.20
N LEU A 25 4.22 20.65 -18.02
CA LEU A 25 2.93 20.01 -17.83
C LEU A 25 1.88 20.85 -18.56
N THR A 26 1.07 20.21 -19.38
CA THR A 26 -0.11 20.88 -19.95
C THR A 26 -1.04 21.25 -18.78
N PRO A 27 -1.29 22.55 -18.54
CA PRO A 27 -2.09 22.94 -17.39
C PRO A 27 -3.51 22.43 -17.57
N VAL A 28 -3.98 21.62 -16.63
CA VAL A 28 -5.37 21.18 -16.58
C VAL A 28 -6.23 22.39 -16.20
N LYS A 29 -7.27 22.68 -16.97
CA LYS A 29 -8.19 23.80 -16.70
C LYS A 29 -8.77 23.67 -15.29
N LYS A 30 -8.79 24.78 -14.53
CA LYS A 30 -9.32 24.81 -13.15
C LYS A 30 -10.73 24.21 -13.03
N GLN A 31 -11.57 24.40 -14.06
CA GLN A 31 -12.90 23.82 -14.07
C GLN A 31 -12.89 22.29 -14.13
N VAL A 32 -11.98 21.69 -14.92
CA VAL A 32 -11.79 20.24 -15.00
C VAL A 32 -11.26 19.70 -13.66
N GLN A 33 -10.31 20.40 -13.03
CA GLN A 33 -9.81 20.01 -11.71
C GLN A 33 -10.93 20.03 -10.65
N LYS A 34 -11.78 21.08 -10.67
CA LYS A 34 -12.92 21.19 -9.74
C LYS A 34 -13.93 20.06 -9.97
N GLU A 35 -14.24 19.77 -11.22
CA GLU A 35 -15.16 18.69 -11.59
C GLU A 35 -14.62 17.31 -11.19
N ASN A 36 -13.34 17.03 -11.45
CA ASN A 36 -12.71 15.77 -11.06
C ASN A 36 -12.70 15.61 -9.53
N ARG A 37 -12.41 16.70 -8.80
CA ARG A 37 -12.46 16.68 -7.33
C ARG A 37 -13.88 16.40 -6.81
N ARG A 38 -14.92 17.02 -7.41
CA ARG A 38 -16.31 16.74 -7.05
C ARG A 38 -16.65 15.27 -7.27
N LYS A 39 -16.32 14.72 -8.45
CA LYS A 39 -16.56 13.32 -8.79
C LYS A 39 -15.85 12.36 -7.81
N ALA A 40 -14.62 12.67 -7.41
CA ALA A 40 -13.89 11.85 -6.46
C ALA A 40 -14.56 11.85 -5.07
N VAL A 41 -15.03 13.01 -4.60
CA VAL A 41 -15.77 13.10 -3.32
C VAL A 41 -17.10 12.35 -3.37
N GLU A 42 -17.85 12.49 -4.45
CA GLU A 42 -19.12 11.77 -4.64
C GLU A 42 -18.90 10.25 -4.70
N LEU A 43 -17.86 9.82 -5.42
CA LEU A 43 -17.49 8.40 -5.50
C LEU A 43 -17.10 7.83 -4.15
N LYS A 44 -16.30 8.57 -3.35
CA LYS A 44 -15.93 8.15 -1.99
C LYS A 44 -17.17 7.98 -1.11
N ALA A 45 -18.06 8.97 -1.06
CA ALA A 45 -19.28 8.93 -0.25
C ALA A 45 -20.21 7.77 -0.66
N ASP A 46 -20.30 7.47 -1.95
CA ASP A 46 -21.09 6.35 -2.48
C ASP A 46 -20.49 5.00 -2.03
N TRP A 47 -19.16 4.87 -2.06
CA TRP A 47 -18.46 3.68 -1.56
C TRP A 47 -18.60 3.51 -0.05
N GLU A 48 -18.44 4.56 0.73
CA GLU A 48 -18.62 4.53 2.19
C GLU A 48 -20.01 4.03 2.55
N THR A 49 -21.06 4.57 1.92
CA THR A 49 -22.45 4.15 2.14
C THR A 49 -22.66 2.67 1.75
N PHE A 50 -22.07 2.22 0.66
CA PHE A 50 -22.18 0.84 0.21
C PHE A 50 -21.50 -0.14 1.17
N LEU A 51 -20.31 0.20 1.65
CA LEU A 51 -19.51 -0.67 2.52
C LEU A 51 -20.03 -0.72 3.97
N GLN A 52 -20.80 0.27 4.42
CA GLN A 52 -21.44 0.24 5.76
C GLN A 52 -22.29 -1.01 6.00
N HIS A 53 -22.83 -1.61 4.95
CA HIS A 53 -23.69 -2.82 5.03
C HIS A 53 -22.99 -4.08 4.49
N ALA A 54 -21.69 -4.02 4.23
CA ALA A 54 -21.00 -5.12 3.58
C ALA A 54 -20.89 -6.37 4.48
N ALA A 55 -20.62 -6.19 5.78
CA ALA A 55 -20.45 -7.31 6.71
C ALA A 55 -21.69 -8.23 6.75
N ASP A 56 -22.88 -7.65 6.65
CA ASP A 56 -24.15 -8.39 6.69
C ASP A 56 -24.51 -9.05 5.34
N ASN A 57 -23.87 -8.64 4.25
CA ASN A 57 -24.28 -8.98 2.89
C ASN A 57 -23.19 -9.67 2.05
N LEU A 58 -22.06 -10.06 2.64
CA LEU A 58 -20.90 -10.66 1.92
C LEU A 58 -21.29 -11.90 1.09
N GLU A 59 -22.28 -12.65 1.50
CA GLU A 59 -22.78 -13.83 0.79
C GLU A 59 -23.98 -13.55 -0.13
N ASP A 60 -24.58 -12.35 -0.05
CA ASP A 60 -25.72 -11.98 -0.89
C ASP A 60 -25.30 -11.76 -2.35
N ALA A 61 -26.00 -12.42 -3.28
CA ALA A 61 -25.69 -12.37 -4.71
C ALA A 61 -25.96 -10.98 -5.32
N GLY A 62 -26.96 -10.26 -4.81
CA GLY A 62 -27.29 -8.91 -5.26
C GLY A 62 -26.21 -7.93 -4.85
N TRP A 63 -25.72 -8.05 -3.62
CA TRP A 63 -24.61 -7.25 -3.11
C TRP A 63 -23.31 -7.50 -3.90
N LYS A 64 -23.00 -8.78 -4.17
CA LYS A 64 -21.84 -9.16 -5.01
C LYS A 64 -21.91 -8.52 -6.40
N THR A 65 -23.08 -8.55 -7.03
CA THR A 65 -23.29 -7.94 -8.35
C THR A 65 -23.12 -6.42 -8.32
N GLU A 66 -23.65 -5.77 -7.29
CA GLU A 66 -23.51 -4.32 -7.13
C GLU A 66 -22.05 -3.93 -6.84
N MET A 67 -21.33 -4.69 -6.02
CA MET A 67 -19.90 -4.50 -5.80
C MET A 67 -19.12 -4.56 -7.12
N ASP A 68 -19.42 -5.55 -7.97
CA ASP A 68 -18.82 -5.71 -9.29
C ASP A 68 -19.03 -4.46 -10.15
N ARG A 69 -20.27 -4.00 -10.20
CA ARG A 69 -20.65 -2.80 -10.96
C ARG A 69 -19.87 -1.56 -10.47
N ARG A 70 -19.73 -1.39 -9.15
CA ARG A 70 -19.04 -0.26 -8.54
C ARG A 70 -17.53 -0.31 -8.78
N VAL A 71 -16.91 -1.47 -8.61
CA VAL A 71 -15.47 -1.65 -8.89
C VAL A 71 -15.18 -1.39 -10.37
N LEU A 72 -16.01 -1.89 -11.29
CA LEU A 72 -15.88 -1.60 -12.72
C LEU A 72 -16.01 -0.11 -13.03
N ALA A 73 -16.96 0.57 -12.40
CA ALA A 73 -17.13 2.01 -12.57
C ALA A 73 -15.89 2.79 -12.09
N LEU A 74 -15.30 2.39 -10.95
CA LEU A 74 -14.07 2.97 -10.42
C LEU A 74 -12.89 2.76 -11.38
N LEU A 75 -12.68 1.54 -11.84
CA LEU A 75 -11.59 1.19 -12.74
C LEU A 75 -11.70 1.90 -14.11
N ARG A 76 -12.91 2.10 -14.62
CA ARG A 76 -13.17 2.79 -15.89
C ARG A 76 -13.24 4.31 -15.78
N SER A 77 -13.15 4.84 -14.57
CA SER A 77 -13.19 6.29 -14.35
C SER A 77 -11.92 6.95 -14.90
N GLU A 78 -12.02 7.69 -15.99
CA GLU A 78 -10.92 8.48 -16.57
C GLU A 78 -10.35 9.52 -15.61
N SER A 79 -11.13 9.92 -14.61
CA SER A 79 -10.73 10.94 -13.63
C SER A 79 -9.90 10.37 -12.47
N VAL A 80 -9.90 9.05 -12.28
CA VAL A 80 -9.19 8.38 -11.17
C VAL A 80 -8.13 7.43 -11.72
N LEU A 81 -8.54 6.48 -12.56
CA LEU A 81 -7.66 5.43 -13.09
C LEU A 81 -8.08 5.14 -14.54
N ASN A 82 -7.27 5.45 -15.53
CA ASN A 82 -7.62 5.16 -16.91
C ASN A 82 -7.29 3.70 -17.30
N PHE A 83 -7.94 2.74 -16.66
CA PHE A 83 -7.74 1.30 -16.97
C PHE A 83 -8.28 0.89 -18.35
N ALA A 84 -9.04 1.77 -19.02
CA ALA A 84 -9.52 1.50 -20.37
C ALA A 84 -8.39 1.25 -21.40
N VAL A 85 -7.17 1.66 -21.09
CA VAL A 85 -5.97 1.39 -21.93
C VAL A 85 -5.47 -0.05 -21.83
N LEU A 86 -5.84 -0.79 -20.79
CA LEU A 86 -5.46 -2.18 -20.61
C LEU A 86 -6.31 -3.11 -21.49
N LYS A 87 -5.73 -4.26 -21.89
CA LYS A 87 -6.47 -5.30 -22.62
C LYS A 87 -7.68 -5.79 -21.80
N PRO A 88 -8.82 -6.11 -22.42
CA PRO A 88 -10.03 -6.53 -21.69
C PRO A 88 -9.80 -7.68 -20.70
N ALA A 89 -9.04 -8.70 -21.06
CA ALA A 89 -8.72 -9.82 -20.17
C ALA A 89 -7.96 -9.37 -18.91
N VAL A 90 -7.04 -8.41 -19.04
CA VAL A 90 -6.31 -7.83 -17.91
C VAL A 90 -7.26 -7.02 -17.03
N GLN A 91 -8.20 -6.26 -17.62
CA GLN A 91 -9.21 -5.52 -16.84
C GLN A 91 -10.09 -6.47 -16.01
N GLU A 92 -10.51 -7.59 -16.58
CA GLU A 92 -11.32 -8.60 -15.88
C GLU A 92 -10.55 -9.23 -14.71
N GLU A 93 -9.27 -9.53 -14.91
CA GLU A 93 -8.40 -10.10 -13.87
C GLU A 93 -8.15 -9.09 -12.74
N PHE A 94 -7.84 -7.83 -13.07
CA PHE A 94 -7.76 -6.74 -12.09
C PHE A 94 -9.05 -6.60 -11.27
N LEU A 95 -10.20 -6.63 -11.94
CA LEU A 95 -11.49 -6.57 -11.28
C LEU A 95 -11.68 -7.74 -10.31
N SER A 96 -11.36 -8.96 -10.76
CA SER A 96 -11.48 -10.16 -9.93
C SER A 96 -10.61 -10.07 -8.68
N ILE A 97 -9.36 -9.67 -8.84
CA ILE A 97 -8.41 -9.50 -7.72
C ILE A 97 -8.86 -8.39 -6.77
N THR A 98 -9.30 -7.25 -7.32
CA THR A 98 -9.80 -6.12 -6.50
C THR A 98 -10.97 -6.55 -5.63
N LYS A 99 -11.92 -7.30 -6.17
CA LYS A 99 -13.06 -7.84 -5.41
C LYS A 99 -12.64 -8.83 -4.32
N GLN A 100 -11.72 -9.72 -4.67
CA GLN A 100 -11.21 -10.69 -3.73
C GLN A 100 -10.50 -9.99 -2.58
N PHE A 101 -9.66 -8.99 -2.87
CA PHE A 101 -8.97 -8.20 -1.85
C PHE A 101 -9.95 -7.52 -0.89
N VAL A 102 -11.00 -6.85 -1.40
CA VAL A 102 -12.01 -6.19 -0.54
C VAL A 102 -12.68 -7.21 0.39
N ARG A 103 -13.07 -8.37 -0.14
CA ARG A 103 -13.67 -9.44 0.68
C ARG A 103 -12.72 -9.93 1.77
N ASP A 104 -11.46 -10.20 1.39
CA ASP A 104 -10.45 -10.69 2.32
C ASP A 104 -10.17 -9.66 3.43
N ALA A 105 -10.10 -8.37 3.08
CA ALA A 105 -9.91 -7.29 4.05
C ALA A 105 -11.06 -7.21 5.05
N MET A 106 -12.30 -7.26 4.59
CA MET A 106 -13.49 -7.23 5.43
C MET A 106 -13.64 -8.48 6.29
N CYS A 107 -13.22 -9.66 5.78
CA CYS A 107 -13.18 -10.89 6.58
C CYS A 107 -12.05 -10.89 7.60
N PHE A 108 -10.93 -10.23 7.31
CA PHE A 108 -9.79 -10.13 8.22
C PHE A 108 -10.09 -9.23 9.42
N ASP A 109 -10.70 -8.08 9.18
CA ASP A 109 -11.05 -7.14 10.24
C ASP A 109 -12.28 -6.31 9.84
N THR A 110 -13.39 -6.53 10.55
CA THR A 110 -14.65 -5.82 10.31
C THR A 110 -14.65 -4.36 10.80
N ALA A 111 -13.62 -3.95 11.54
CA ALA A 111 -13.46 -2.57 12.01
C ALA A 111 -12.72 -1.66 11.00
N LEU A 112 -12.23 -2.22 9.88
CA LEU A 112 -11.56 -1.43 8.84
C LEU A 112 -12.52 -0.42 8.20
N GLU A 113 -12.03 0.81 8.09
CA GLU A 113 -12.73 1.85 7.35
C GLU A 113 -12.41 1.77 5.84
N LEU A 114 -13.23 2.43 5.03
CA LEU A 114 -12.99 2.48 3.57
C LEU A 114 -11.60 3.03 3.23
N ASP A 115 -11.14 4.04 3.96
CA ASP A 115 -9.85 4.66 3.72
C ASP A 115 -8.70 3.67 3.95
N ASP A 116 -8.80 2.79 4.96
CA ASP A 116 -7.82 1.72 5.22
C ASP A 116 -7.78 0.71 4.06
N ILE A 117 -8.97 0.27 3.61
CA ILE A 117 -9.09 -0.66 2.48
C ILE A 117 -8.53 -0.04 1.21
N MET A 118 -8.83 1.23 0.94
CA MET A 118 -8.33 1.92 -0.26
C MET A 118 -6.83 2.21 -0.18
N GLN A 119 -6.29 2.46 1.01
CA GLN A 119 -4.85 2.61 1.22
C GLN A 119 -4.10 1.32 0.87
N ALA A 120 -4.57 0.18 1.37
CA ALA A 120 -4.00 -1.12 1.08
C ALA A 120 -4.22 -1.54 -0.39
N MET A 121 -5.42 -1.30 -0.94
CA MET A 121 -5.78 -1.57 -2.33
C MET A 121 -4.84 -0.89 -3.32
N ARG A 122 -4.44 0.35 -3.06
CA ARG A 122 -3.49 1.09 -3.89
C ARG A 122 -2.19 0.32 -4.07
N ASN A 123 -1.74 -0.34 -3.00
CA ASN A 123 -0.52 -1.15 -3.04
C ASN A 123 -0.69 -2.41 -3.89
N VAL A 124 -1.81 -3.12 -3.71
CA VAL A 124 -2.16 -4.26 -4.58
C VAL A 124 -2.13 -3.85 -6.06
N TRP A 125 -2.73 -2.72 -6.40
CA TRP A 125 -2.75 -2.25 -7.80
C TRP A 125 -1.37 -1.91 -8.34
N ILE A 126 -0.46 -1.38 -7.51
CA ILE A 126 0.93 -1.13 -7.91
C ILE A 126 1.62 -2.45 -8.26
N ILE A 127 1.49 -3.48 -7.42
CA ILE A 127 2.04 -4.82 -7.66
C ILE A 127 1.49 -5.39 -8.99
N LEU A 128 0.17 -5.37 -9.18
CA LEU A 128 -0.45 -5.86 -10.40
C LEU A 128 0.01 -5.11 -11.66
N LEU A 129 0.23 -3.79 -11.56
CA LEU A 129 0.77 -3.00 -12.66
C LEU A 129 2.23 -3.36 -12.95
N LEU A 130 3.05 -3.63 -11.94
CA LEU A 130 4.42 -4.13 -12.12
C LEU A 130 4.42 -5.50 -12.80
N GLU A 131 3.55 -6.42 -12.40
CA GLU A 131 3.41 -7.71 -13.09
C GLU A 131 3.03 -7.52 -14.56
N CYS A 132 2.08 -6.62 -14.88
CA CYS A 132 1.74 -6.28 -16.25
C CYS A 132 2.94 -5.72 -17.03
N MET A 133 3.70 -4.80 -16.43
CA MET A 133 4.87 -4.18 -17.07
C MET A 133 5.99 -5.22 -17.33
N LEU A 134 6.09 -6.22 -16.48
CA LEU A 134 7.05 -7.33 -16.60
C LEU A 134 6.51 -8.49 -17.45
N GLU A 135 5.36 -8.30 -18.11
CA GLU A 135 4.69 -9.30 -18.92
C GLU A 135 4.40 -10.63 -18.16
N ARG A 136 4.20 -10.52 -16.85
CA ARG A 136 3.84 -11.65 -15.98
C ARG A 136 2.32 -11.82 -15.95
N LYS A 137 1.91 -13.03 -15.61
CA LYS A 137 0.50 -13.30 -15.29
C LYS A 137 0.17 -12.64 -13.96
N LEU A 138 -0.96 -11.93 -13.91
CA LEU A 138 -1.45 -11.34 -12.65
C LEU A 138 -1.67 -12.45 -11.63
N CYS A 139 -1.20 -12.22 -10.42
CA CYS A 139 -1.32 -13.16 -9.33
C CYS A 139 -1.79 -12.45 -8.06
N TYR A 140 -2.69 -13.08 -7.34
CA TYR A 140 -3.11 -12.61 -6.02
C TYR A 140 -3.02 -13.76 -5.02
N HIS A 141 -2.25 -13.58 -3.97
CA HIS A 141 -2.05 -14.56 -2.92
C HIS A 141 -1.95 -13.89 -1.55
N LYS A 142 -1.95 -14.70 -0.49
CA LYS A 142 -1.97 -14.25 0.91
C LYS A 142 -0.88 -13.24 1.25
N ALA A 143 0.32 -13.35 0.66
CA ALA A 143 1.40 -12.42 0.96
C ALA A 143 1.17 -11.03 0.34
N ILE A 144 0.58 -10.94 -0.87
CA ILE A 144 0.18 -9.64 -1.45
C ILE A 144 -0.89 -8.98 -0.58
N PHE A 145 -1.88 -9.75 -0.13
CA PHE A 145 -2.88 -9.27 0.82
C PHE A 145 -2.21 -8.74 2.09
N ALA A 146 -1.41 -9.59 2.74
CA ALA A 146 -0.79 -9.28 4.02
C ALA A 146 0.17 -8.09 3.96
N TYR A 147 1.03 -8.06 2.94
CA TYR A 147 1.94 -6.94 2.71
C TYR A 147 1.19 -5.62 2.52
N SER A 148 0.13 -5.64 1.70
CA SER A 148 -0.68 -4.45 1.45
C SER A 148 -1.42 -3.99 2.70
N MET A 149 -1.94 -4.92 3.51
CA MET A 149 -2.63 -4.63 4.76
C MET A 149 -1.69 -4.16 5.88
N LEU A 150 -0.38 -4.42 5.82
CA LEU A 150 0.54 -3.87 6.81
C LEU A 150 0.52 -2.34 6.86
N TYR A 151 0.28 -1.66 5.73
CA TYR A 151 0.27 -0.19 5.67
C TYR A 151 -0.79 0.45 6.56
N PRO A 152 -2.10 0.15 6.47
CA PRO A 152 -3.09 0.76 7.34
C PRO A 152 -2.81 0.49 8.82
N TYR A 153 -2.31 -0.68 9.19
CA TYR A 153 -2.02 -0.99 10.59
C TYR A 153 -0.74 -0.34 11.12
N THR A 154 0.27 -0.18 10.30
CA THR A 154 1.56 0.39 10.75
C THR A 154 1.63 1.89 10.57
N ASP A 155 1.33 2.40 9.37
CA ASP A 155 1.40 3.83 9.06
C ASP A 155 0.39 4.62 9.88
N ASN A 156 -0.89 4.18 9.94
CA ASN A 156 -1.92 4.91 10.66
C ASN A 156 -1.60 4.99 12.16
N PHE A 157 -1.07 3.91 12.76
CA PHE A 157 -0.63 3.92 14.16
C PHE A 157 0.57 4.88 14.37
N LEU A 158 1.54 4.86 13.46
CA LEU A 158 2.74 5.68 13.60
C LEU A 158 2.48 7.17 13.31
N ASP A 159 1.54 7.47 12.42
CA ASP A 159 1.19 8.83 12.03
C ASP A 159 0.14 9.46 12.96
N ASP A 160 -0.56 8.67 13.79
CA ASP A 160 -1.56 9.19 14.73
C ASP A 160 -0.92 10.10 15.78
N PRO A 161 -1.28 11.40 15.82
CA PRO A 161 -0.74 12.35 16.81
C PRO A 161 -1.20 12.06 18.25
N ALA A 162 -2.27 11.29 18.44
CA ALA A 162 -2.77 10.89 19.76
C ALA A 162 -1.89 9.80 20.41
N ILE A 163 -1.11 9.09 19.63
CA ILE A 163 -0.19 8.06 20.12
C ILE A 163 1.13 8.71 20.57
N ASP A 164 1.50 8.47 21.83
CA ASP A 164 2.74 9.01 22.37
C ASP A 164 4.00 8.37 21.74
N ARG A 165 5.11 9.11 21.78
CA ARG A 165 6.38 8.68 21.19
C ARG A 165 6.92 7.37 21.76
N GLN A 166 6.66 7.09 23.04
CA GLN A 166 7.17 5.89 23.68
C GLN A 166 6.43 4.65 23.16
N ARG A 167 5.11 4.72 23.01
CA ARG A 167 4.32 3.64 22.41
C ARG A 167 4.73 3.38 20.97
N LYS A 168 4.96 4.42 20.16
CA LYS A 168 5.49 4.30 18.79
C LYS A 168 6.87 3.60 18.75
N LYS A 169 7.76 3.95 19.68
CA LYS A 169 9.07 3.30 19.79
C LYS A 169 8.96 1.81 20.16
N VAL A 170 8.10 1.48 21.12
CA VAL A 170 7.87 0.08 21.54
C VAL A 170 7.32 -0.73 20.37
N PHE A 171 6.33 -0.20 19.64
CA PHE A 171 5.78 -0.84 18.46
C PHE A 171 6.85 -1.05 17.38
N ASN A 172 7.62 -0.02 17.05
CA ASN A 172 8.69 -0.10 16.05
C ASN A 172 9.76 -1.14 16.42
N SER A 173 10.17 -1.20 17.69
CA SER A 173 11.12 -2.23 18.16
C SER A 173 10.54 -3.63 18.01
N TRP A 174 9.31 -3.81 18.46
CA TRP A 174 8.61 -5.08 18.35
C TRP A 174 8.44 -5.53 16.89
N LEU A 175 8.01 -4.63 16.00
CA LEU A 175 7.83 -4.96 14.58
C LEU A 175 9.16 -5.31 13.92
N SER A 176 10.24 -4.60 14.23
CA SER A 176 11.57 -4.92 13.72
C SER A 176 12.05 -6.30 14.18
N GLU A 177 11.82 -6.67 15.45
CA GLU A 177 12.11 -8.00 15.98
C GLU A 177 11.25 -9.09 15.30
N ARG A 178 9.95 -8.80 15.11
CA ARG A 178 9.03 -9.73 14.43
C ARG A 178 9.41 -9.96 12.96
N LEU A 179 9.79 -8.90 12.25
CA LEU A 179 10.29 -9.00 10.88
C LEU A 179 11.64 -9.73 10.78
N LYS A 180 12.43 -9.82 11.85
CA LYS A 180 13.64 -10.66 11.94
C LYS A 180 13.34 -12.12 12.27
N GLY A 181 12.08 -12.44 12.57
CA GLY A 181 11.63 -13.80 12.91
C GLY A 181 11.53 -14.09 14.40
N GLU A 182 11.74 -13.08 15.25
CA GLU A 182 11.55 -13.24 16.69
C GLU A 182 10.06 -13.22 17.03
N GLN A 183 9.61 -14.18 17.83
CA GLN A 183 8.22 -14.24 18.29
C GLN A 183 8.14 -13.64 19.70
N ARG A 184 7.42 -12.52 19.80
CA ARG A 184 7.19 -11.85 21.07
C ARG A 184 5.70 -11.53 21.19
N PRO A 185 4.91 -12.41 21.82
CA PRO A 185 3.47 -12.21 21.96
C PRO A 185 3.15 -10.88 22.66
N MET A 186 2.23 -10.14 22.07
CA MET A 186 1.69 -8.90 22.63
C MET A 186 0.16 -8.99 22.63
N ASP A 187 -0.47 -8.52 23.70
CA ASP A 187 -1.88 -8.79 23.97
C ASP A 187 -2.86 -7.72 23.44
N ALA A 188 -2.36 -6.77 22.63
CA ALA A 188 -3.21 -5.77 21.99
C ALA A 188 -3.59 -6.17 20.56
N ASP A 189 -4.79 -5.79 20.12
CA ASP A 189 -5.35 -6.15 18.82
C ASP A 189 -4.42 -5.80 17.65
N LEU A 190 -3.87 -4.58 17.63
CA LEU A 190 -2.92 -4.15 16.62
C LEU A 190 -1.75 -5.14 16.44
N TYR A 191 -1.15 -5.57 17.54
CA TYR A 191 0.00 -6.49 17.48
C TYR A 191 -0.42 -7.86 16.95
N ARG A 192 -1.60 -8.37 17.36
CA ARG A 192 -2.14 -9.65 16.86
C ARG A 192 -2.43 -9.58 15.35
N GLN A 193 -3.01 -8.48 14.89
CA GLN A 193 -3.30 -8.28 13.47
C GLN A 193 -2.02 -8.19 12.64
N VAL A 194 -1.05 -7.40 13.07
CA VAL A 194 0.24 -7.27 12.39
C VAL A 194 1.02 -8.59 12.41
N ASP A 195 1.01 -9.33 13.53
CA ASP A 195 1.63 -10.66 13.62
C ASP A 195 1.00 -11.67 12.66
N ALA A 196 -0.34 -11.68 12.57
CA ALA A 196 -1.06 -12.51 11.60
C ALA A 196 -0.68 -12.18 10.16
N LEU A 197 -0.57 -10.89 9.81
CA LEU A 197 -0.14 -10.46 8.47
C LEU A 197 1.30 -10.89 8.17
N VAL A 198 2.22 -10.71 9.10
CA VAL A 198 3.61 -11.18 8.93
C VAL A 198 3.65 -12.70 8.78
N SER A 199 2.84 -13.45 9.53
CA SER A 199 2.74 -14.91 9.42
C SER A 199 2.21 -15.34 8.04
N MET A 200 1.24 -14.62 7.46
CA MET A 200 0.76 -14.90 6.10
C MET A 200 1.85 -14.68 5.03
N ILE A 201 2.75 -13.71 5.24
CA ILE A 201 3.92 -13.52 4.38
C ILE A 201 4.87 -14.69 4.55
N GLU A 202 5.14 -15.14 5.78
CA GLU A 202 6.01 -16.29 6.08
C GLU A 202 5.51 -17.60 5.47
N ASP A 203 4.19 -17.82 5.46
CA ASP A 203 3.56 -18.98 4.84
C ASP A 203 3.82 -19.05 3.33
N THR A 204 3.88 -17.89 2.67
CA THR A 204 4.09 -17.80 1.21
C THR A 204 5.58 -17.74 0.87
N PHE A 205 6.34 -16.98 1.64
CA PHE A 205 7.77 -16.75 1.47
C PHE A 205 8.55 -17.18 2.73
N PRO A 206 8.84 -18.48 2.90
CA PRO A 206 9.63 -18.96 4.04
C PRO A 206 10.98 -18.25 4.13
N ARG A 207 11.33 -17.71 5.29
CA ARG A 207 12.51 -16.85 5.52
C ARG A 207 13.82 -17.42 5.00
N GLN A 208 14.01 -18.74 5.17
CA GLN A 208 15.25 -19.41 4.75
C GLN A 208 15.41 -19.46 3.23
N GLN A 209 14.30 -19.45 2.49
CA GLN A 209 14.30 -19.51 1.03
C GLN A 209 14.23 -18.12 0.40
N PHE A 210 13.63 -17.16 1.08
CA PHE A 210 13.36 -15.79 0.58
C PHE A 210 13.86 -14.72 1.55
N PRO A 211 15.15 -14.68 1.91
CA PRO A 211 15.68 -13.70 2.85
C PRO A 211 15.52 -12.25 2.35
N ASP A 212 15.63 -12.03 1.04
CA ASP A 212 15.54 -10.70 0.41
C ASP A 212 14.18 -10.03 0.64
N VAL A 213 13.08 -10.81 0.75
CA VAL A 213 11.75 -10.29 1.08
C VAL A 213 11.78 -9.60 2.46
N TYR A 214 12.36 -10.25 3.45
CA TYR A 214 12.43 -9.72 4.82
C TYR A 214 13.44 -8.59 4.95
N ASP A 215 14.49 -8.61 4.18
CA ASP A 215 15.42 -7.47 4.06
C ASP A 215 14.70 -6.24 3.50
N ALA A 216 13.85 -6.40 2.48
CA ALA A 216 13.04 -5.31 1.94
C ALA A 216 12.03 -4.78 2.97
N LEU A 217 11.31 -5.66 3.68
CA LEU A 217 10.37 -5.27 4.73
C LEU A 217 11.07 -4.52 5.89
N LEU A 218 12.25 -4.99 6.32
CA LEU A 218 13.05 -4.32 7.34
C LEU A 218 13.51 -2.93 6.89
N ARG A 219 13.88 -2.75 5.62
CA ARG A 219 14.25 -1.45 5.06
C ARG A 219 13.06 -0.48 5.02
N ILE A 220 11.86 -0.96 4.68
CA ILE A 220 10.64 -0.15 4.78
C ILE A 220 10.45 0.29 6.23
N GLN A 221 10.59 -0.63 7.18
CA GLN A 221 10.46 -0.34 8.61
C GLN A 221 11.51 0.67 9.10
N GLU A 222 12.75 0.55 8.66
CA GLU A 222 13.81 1.55 8.92
C GLU A 222 13.43 2.93 8.37
N GLY A 223 12.94 2.99 7.13
CA GLY A 223 12.44 4.21 6.51
C GLY A 223 11.28 4.84 7.30
N GLN A 224 10.37 4.02 7.84
CA GLN A 224 9.30 4.44 8.73
C GLN A 224 9.85 5.07 10.03
N ILE A 225 10.77 4.38 10.70
CA ILE A 225 11.41 4.87 11.92
C ILE A 225 12.08 6.22 11.69
N LEU A 226 12.81 6.36 10.59
CA LEU A 226 13.45 7.62 10.20
C LEU A 226 12.41 8.71 9.92
N SER A 227 11.30 8.39 9.27
CA SER A 227 10.24 9.37 8.96
C SER A 227 9.54 9.91 10.20
N VAL A 228 9.32 9.09 11.23
CA VAL A 228 8.74 9.52 12.52
C VAL A 228 9.65 10.49 13.28
N GLN A 229 10.95 10.48 12.97
CA GLN A 229 11.93 11.41 13.57
C GLN A 229 12.03 12.73 12.80
N GLN A 230 11.34 12.88 11.68
CA GLN A 230 11.34 14.12 10.92
C GLN A 230 10.77 15.27 11.76
N ASP A 231 11.56 16.31 11.92
CA ASP A 231 11.12 17.59 12.45
C ASP A 231 11.38 18.68 11.40
N SER A 232 10.93 19.90 11.70
CA SER A 232 11.07 21.06 10.80
C SER A 232 12.52 21.52 10.58
N ARG A 233 13.52 20.81 11.12
CA ARG A 233 14.94 21.17 11.07
C ARG A 233 15.75 20.33 10.08
N LEU A 234 15.13 19.33 9.43
CA LEU A 234 15.83 18.49 8.46
C LEU A 234 16.22 19.30 7.23
N CYS A 235 17.43 19.08 6.75
CA CYS A 235 17.87 19.62 5.47
C CYS A 235 17.28 18.81 4.29
N GLU A 236 17.36 19.39 3.09
CA GLU A 236 16.82 18.74 1.87
C GLU A 236 17.44 17.36 1.63
N GLU A 237 18.74 17.19 1.91
CA GLU A 237 19.46 15.92 1.74
C GLU A 237 18.87 14.83 2.66
N GLU A 238 18.59 15.15 3.91
CA GLU A 238 18.01 14.22 4.88
C GLU A 238 16.59 13.82 4.47
N ILE A 239 15.76 14.79 4.06
CA ILE A 239 14.39 14.53 3.57
C ILE A 239 14.43 13.62 2.35
N ARG A 240 15.31 13.90 1.38
CA ARG A 240 15.49 13.10 0.17
C ARG A 240 15.90 11.67 0.52
N ARG A 241 16.90 11.51 1.39
CA ARG A 241 17.36 10.20 1.83
C ARG A 241 16.24 9.38 2.47
N ILE A 242 15.48 9.96 3.40
CA ILE A 242 14.33 9.29 4.02
C ILE A 242 13.30 8.89 2.98
N SER A 243 13.01 9.78 2.02
CA SER A 243 12.05 9.49 0.94
C SER A 243 12.49 8.34 0.04
N ILE A 244 13.80 8.27 -0.29
CA ILE A 244 14.38 7.16 -1.07
C ILE A 244 14.31 5.86 -0.27
N TYR A 245 14.63 5.90 1.03
CA TYR A 245 14.56 4.71 1.88
C TYR A 245 13.13 4.18 1.99
N LYS A 246 12.17 5.03 2.38
CA LYS A 246 10.76 4.62 2.55
C LYS A 246 10.13 4.20 1.22
N GLY A 247 10.20 5.06 0.20
CA GLY A 247 9.56 4.80 -1.09
C GLY A 247 10.29 3.79 -1.95
N GLY A 248 11.64 3.86 -2.01
CA GLY A 248 12.44 2.93 -2.81
C GLY A 248 12.40 1.50 -2.28
N ALA A 249 12.45 1.30 -0.95
CA ALA A 249 12.33 -0.03 -0.36
C ALA A 249 10.94 -0.64 -0.61
N SER A 250 9.88 0.17 -0.61
CA SER A 250 8.53 -0.28 -0.96
C SER A 250 8.46 -0.80 -2.39
N VAL A 251 9.01 -0.07 -3.37
CA VAL A 251 9.04 -0.52 -4.77
C VAL A 251 9.83 -1.82 -4.94
N LEU A 252 10.90 -2.02 -4.18
CA LEU A 252 11.63 -3.30 -4.20
C LEU A 252 10.79 -4.43 -3.62
N ALA A 253 10.09 -4.19 -2.52
CA ALA A 253 9.21 -5.20 -1.92
C ALA A 253 8.04 -5.57 -2.85
N ASP A 254 7.49 -4.60 -3.58
CA ASP A 254 6.44 -4.83 -4.59
C ASP A 254 6.92 -5.74 -5.74
N GLY A 255 8.23 -5.85 -5.97
CA GLY A 255 8.85 -6.64 -7.04
C GLY A 255 9.14 -8.10 -6.68
N TYR A 256 9.00 -8.51 -5.42
CA TYR A 256 9.17 -9.89 -4.96
C TYR A 256 7.87 -10.67 -5.05
#